data_638692008a1897a57c51de766aecafa2
#
_entry.id   638692008a1897a57c51de766aecafa2
#
_cell.length_a   1.000
_cell.length_b   1.000
_cell.length_c   1.000
_cell.angle_alpha   90.00
_cell.angle_beta   90.00
_cell.angle_gamma   90.00
#
_symmetry.space_group_name_H-M   'P 1'
#
loop_
_entity.id
_entity.type
_entity.pdbx_description
1 polymer ?
#
loop_
_entity_poly.entity_id
_entity_poly.type
_entity_poly.pdbx_seq_one_letter_code
_entity_poly.pdbx_strand_id
1 'polypeptide(L)'
;MNGWLLAFDVLLLVTLVWVAWRALAQSETGLFRAVVLFIAFGLLLALAWVRLSAPDLALAEAAIGAGITGALLLVTLARLERPRERPDREDEP
;
A
#
# COMPACT_ATOMS: atom_id res chain seq x y z
N MET A 1 3.16 32.09 -2.64
CA MET A 1 2.83 30.75 -2.16
C MET A 1 2.14 30.87 -0.81
N ASN A 2 0.99 30.25 -0.68
CA ASN A 2 0.23 30.32 0.56
C ASN A 2 0.87 29.44 1.63
N GLY A 3 1.00 29.98 2.85
CA GLY A 3 1.63 29.22 3.94
C GLY A 3 0.91 27.92 4.28
N TRP A 4 -0.41 27.90 4.12
CA TRP A 4 -1.17 26.67 4.41
C TRP A 4 -0.91 25.56 3.40
N LEU A 5 -0.62 25.93 2.14
CA LEU A 5 -0.22 24.93 1.13
C LEU A 5 1.14 24.34 1.46
N LEU A 6 2.06 25.19 1.91
CA LEU A 6 3.37 24.69 2.33
C LEU A 6 3.23 23.76 3.54
N ALA A 7 2.39 24.14 4.49
CA ALA A 7 2.13 23.29 5.64
C ALA A 7 1.55 21.93 5.22
N PHE A 8 0.62 21.94 4.27
CA PHE A 8 0.07 20.70 3.72
C PHE A 8 1.14 19.84 3.07
N ASP A 9 2.00 20.45 2.27
CA ASP A 9 3.06 19.71 1.58
C ASP A 9 4.04 19.09 2.58
N VAL A 10 4.41 19.81 3.62
CA VAL A 10 5.29 19.28 4.66
C VAL A 10 4.61 18.14 5.40
N LEU A 11 3.35 18.32 5.74
CA LEU A 11 2.59 17.27 6.41
C LEU A 11 2.51 16.02 5.53
N LEU A 12 2.23 16.20 4.25
CA LEU A 12 2.16 15.09 3.30
C LEU A 12 3.50 14.34 3.22
N LEU A 13 4.61 15.08 3.12
CA LEU A 13 5.94 14.48 3.07
C LEU A 13 6.25 13.69 4.35
N VAL A 14 5.97 14.27 5.50
CA VAL A 14 6.21 13.61 6.78
C VAL A 14 5.37 12.34 6.87
N THR A 15 4.11 12.42 6.46
CA THR A 15 3.22 11.27 6.49
C THR A 15 3.70 10.17 5.54
N LEU A 16 4.16 10.54 4.33
CA LEU A 16 4.71 9.58 3.37
C LEU A 16 5.92 8.85 3.94
N VAL A 17 6.86 9.60 4.52
CA VAL A 17 8.06 8.99 5.11
C VAL A 17 7.68 8.10 6.28
N TRP A 18 6.74 8.54 7.11
CA TRP A 18 6.31 7.78 8.26
C TRP A 18 5.62 6.47 7.86
N VAL A 19 4.72 6.53 6.88
CA VAL A 19 4.01 5.34 6.40
C VAL A 19 5.01 4.38 5.75
N ALA A 20 5.96 4.91 4.96
CA ALA A 20 6.99 4.08 4.35
C ALA A 20 7.83 3.37 5.41
N TRP A 21 8.22 4.11 6.44
CA TRP A 21 8.99 3.54 7.54
C TRP A 21 8.18 2.42 8.23
N ARG A 22 6.92 2.71 8.52
CA ARG A 22 6.06 1.72 9.17
C ARG A 22 5.88 0.47 8.31
N ALA A 23 5.73 0.64 7.01
CA ALA A 23 5.56 -0.50 6.10
C ALA A 23 6.82 -1.37 6.06
N LEU A 24 7.99 -0.75 6.03
CA LEU A 24 9.26 -1.47 5.96
C LEU A 24 9.68 -2.05 7.31
N ALA A 25 9.24 -1.47 8.40
CA ALA A 25 9.63 -1.91 9.74
C ALA A 25 8.85 -3.14 10.21
N GLN A 26 7.84 -3.56 9.47
CA GLN A 26 7.06 -4.74 9.83
C GLN A 26 7.89 -5.99 9.58
N SER A 27 8.29 -6.68 10.62
CA SER A 27 9.20 -7.81 10.48
C SER A 27 8.55 -9.17 10.71
N GLU A 28 7.50 -9.29 11.51
CA GLU A 28 7.10 -10.62 11.93
C GLU A 28 5.67 -11.00 11.70
N THR A 29 4.70 -10.15 11.96
CA THR A 29 3.31 -10.61 11.99
C THR A 29 2.39 -9.74 11.23
N GLY A 30 2.89 -8.91 10.40
CA GLY A 30 2.05 -7.90 9.83
C GLY A 30 2.06 -7.87 8.33
N LEU A 31 2.10 -9.04 7.69
CA LEU A 31 2.12 -9.04 6.24
C LEU A 31 0.88 -8.35 5.67
N PHE A 32 -0.29 -8.65 6.22
CA PHE A 32 -1.51 -7.94 5.84
C PHE A 32 -1.40 -6.45 6.13
N ARG A 33 -0.89 -6.12 7.32
CA ARG A 33 -0.70 -4.72 7.71
C ARG A 33 0.29 -4.02 6.80
N ALA A 34 1.37 -4.70 6.42
CA ALA A 34 2.34 -4.16 5.48
C ALA A 34 1.72 -3.87 4.12
N VAL A 35 0.86 -4.77 3.62
CA VAL A 35 0.17 -4.57 2.35
C VAL A 35 -0.79 -3.38 2.43
N VAL A 36 -1.55 -3.27 3.51
CA VAL A 36 -2.46 -2.14 3.70
C VAL A 36 -1.68 -0.83 3.77
N LEU A 37 -0.54 -0.82 4.47
CA LEU A 37 0.32 0.37 4.53
C LEU A 37 0.90 0.71 3.17
N PHE A 38 1.24 -0.30 2.37
CA PHE A 38 1.70 -0.08 1.01
C PHE A 38 0.63 0.61 0.16
N ILE A 39 -0.62 0.12 0.27
CA ILE A 39 -1.74 0.73 -0.46
C ILE A 39 -1.94 2.18 0.00
N ALA A 40 -1.93 2.41 1.30
CA ALA A 40 -2.06 3.76 1.85
C ALA A 40 -0.94 4.67 1.36
N PHE A 41 0.29 4.17 1.33
CA PHE A 41 1.44 4.91 0.81
C PHE A 41 1.22 5.29 -0.65
N GLY A 42 0.74 4.35 -1.47
CA GLY A 42 0.46 4.63 -2.88
C GLY A 42 -0.60 5.72 -3.07
N LEU A 43 -1.65 5.69 -2.25
CA LEU A 43 -2.68 6.72 -2.31
C LEU A 43 -2.15 8.09 -1.87
N LEU A 44 -1.32 8.11 -0.83
CA LEU A 44 -0.66 9.35 -0.41
C LEU A 44 0.28 9.87 -1.48
N LEU A 45 0.97 8.97 -2.17
CA LEU A 45 1.85 9.34 -3.26
C LEU A 45 1.06 9.95 -4.42
N ALA A 46 -0.15 9.42 -4.68
CA ALA A 46 -1.04 10.01 -5.67
C ALA A 46 -1.39 11.45 -5.30
N LEU A 47 -1.63 11.73 -4.03
CA LEU A 47 -1.85 13.12 -3.59
C LEU A 47 -0.63 14.00 -3.85
N ALA A 48 0.57 13.45 -3.68
CA ALA A 48 1.79 14.19 -4.00
C ALA A 48 1.85 14.56 -5.49
N TRP A 49 1.44 13.64 -6.37
CA TRP A 49 1.37 13.95 -7.80
C TRP A 49 0.40 15.08 -8.09
N VAL A 50 -0.77 15.09 -7.42
CA VAL A 50 -1.73 16.19 -7.58
C VAL A 50 -1.09 17.51 -7.16
N ARG A 51 -0.35 17.50 -6.04
CA ARG A 51 0.34 18.71 -5.57
C ARG A 51 1.41 19.18 -6.54
N LEU A 52 2.00 18.28 -7.31
CA LEU A 52 2.99 18.60 -8.33
C LEU A 52 2.34 18.99 -9.66
N SER A 53 1.03 19.20 -9.68
CA SER A 53 0.28 19.57 -10.88
C SER A 53 0.31 18.49 -11.95
N ALA A 54 0.35 17.22 -11.53
CA ALA A 54 0.39 16.08 -12.42
C ALA A 54 -0.77 15.12 -12.12
N PRO A 55 -2.04 15.54 -12.38
CA PRO A 55 -3.19 14.69 -12.05
C PRO A 55 -3.23 13.40 -12.85
N ASP A 56 -2.71 13.38 -14.07
CA ASP A 56 -2.65 12.15 -14.85
C ASP A 56 -1.77 11.10 -14.17
N LEU A 57 -0.65 11.52 -13.63
CA LEU A 57 0.24 10.63 -12.88
C LEU A 57 -0.40 10.20 -11.58
N ALA A 58 -1.18 11.08 -10.95
CA ALA A 58 -1.90 10.73 -9.74
C ALA A 58 -2.90 9.61 -10.00
N LEU A 59 -3.65 9.71 -11.11
CA LEU A 59 -4.61 8.67 -11.47
C LEU A 59 -3.92 7.35 -11.79
N ALA A 60 -2.81 7.40 -12.53
CA ALA A 60 -2.04 6.21 -12.85
C ALA A 60 -1.49 5.55 -11.58
N GLU A 61 -0.94 6.36 -10.66
CA GLU A 61 -0.40 5.86 -9.41
C GLU A 61 -1.49 5.21 -8.56
N ALA A 62 -2.65 5.87 -8.45
CA ALA A 62 -3.75 5.32 -7.66
C ALA A 62 -4.30 4.04 -8.28
N ALA A 63 -4.47 4.02 -9.61
CA ALA A 63 -5.09 2.88 -10.29
C ALA A 63 -4.15 1.68 -10.33
N ILE A 64 -2.88 1.89 -10.67
CA ILE A 64 -1.94 0.79 -10.86
C ILE A 64 -1.20 0.50 -9.55
N GLY A 65 -0.63 1.53 -8.93
CA GLY A 65 0.18 1.36 -7.73
C GLY A 65 -0.63 0.86 -6.54
N ALA A 66 -1.68 1.58 -6.17
CA ALA A 66 -2.50 1.21 -5.03
C ALA A 66 -3.60 0.21 -5.44
N GLY A 67 -4.23 0.42 -6.58
CA GLY A 67 -5.36 -0.41 -7.01
C GLY A 67 -4.93 -1.80 -7.44
N ILE A 68 -4.32 -1.91 -8.61
CA ILE A 68 -4.00 -3.23 -9.18
C ILE A 68 -2.94 -3.93 -8.35
N THR A 69 -1.84 -3.26 -8.05
CA THR A 69 -0.75 -3.86 -7.27
C THR A 69 -1.23 -4.22 -5.87
N GLY A 70 -1.98 -3.33 -5.22
CA GLY A 70 -2.52 -3.61 -3.91
C GLY A 70 -3.47 -4.80 -3.90
N ALA A 71 -4.36 -4.88 -4.90
CA ALA A 71 -5.27 -6.02 -5.02
C ALA A 71 -4.51 -7.32 -5.23
N LEU A 72 -3.48 -7.31 -6.07
CA LEU A 72 -2.66 -8.50 -6.30
C LEU A 72 -1.93 -8.93 -5.03
N LEU A 73 -1.41 -7.97 -4.27
CA LEU A 73 -0.75 -8.28 -3.01
C LEU A 73 -1.73 -8.89 -2.00
N LEU A 74 -2.95 -8.37 -1.92
CA LEU A 74 -3.96 -8.92 -1.03
C LEU A 74 -4.36 -10.33 -1.42
N VAL A 75 -4.51 -10.59 -2.71
CA VAL A 75 -4.82 -11.94 -3.19
C VAL A 75 -3.68 -12.90 -2.87
N THR A 76 -2.44 -12.46 -3.11
CA THR A 76 -1.26 -13.26 -2.81
C THR A 76 -1.19 -13.56 -1.32
N LEU A 77 -1.42 -12.55 -0.50
CA LEU A 77 -1.41 -12.72 0.96
C LEU A 77 -2.47 -13.72 1.39
N ALA A 78 -3.68 -13.61 0.84
CA ALA A 78 -4.76 -14.54 1.17
C ALA A 78 -4.39 -15.97 0.82
N ARG A 79 -3.68 -16.17 -0.29
CA ARG A 79 -3.22 -17.49 -0.68
C ARG A 79 -2.14 -18.02 0.26
N LEU A 80 -1.23 -17.16 0.70
CA LEU A 80 -0.18 -17.57 1.61
C LEU A 80 -0.70 -17.92 2.98
N GLU A 81 -1.74 -17.26 3.43
CA GLU A 81 -2.34 -17.51 4.74
C GLU A 81 -3.35 -18.64 4.73
N ARG A 82 -3.80 -19.05 3.56
CA ARG A 82 -4.78 -20.13 3.45
C ARG A 82 -4.12 -21.44 3.89
N PRO A 83 -4.77 -22.19 4.79
CA PRO A 83 -4.23 -23.49 5.17
C PRO A 83 -4.08 -24.35 3.91
N ARG A 84 -2.91 -24.92 3.73
CA ARG A 84 -2.69 -25.83 2.63
C ARG A 84 -3.60 -27.03 2.80
N GLU A 85 -4.45 -27.26 1.83
CA GLU A 85 -5.11 -28.54 1.74
C GLU A 85 -4.05 -29.58 1.45
N ARG A 86 -3.86 -30.47 2.39
CA ARG A 86 -2.92 -31.56 2.20
C ARG A 86 -3.50 -32.55 1.21
N PRO A 87 -2.75 -32.91 0.18
CA PRO A 87 -3.21 -33.95 -0.74
C PRO A 87 -3.56 -35.26 -0.05
N ASP A 88 -2.91 -35.53 1.07
CA ASP A 88 -3.13 -36.73 1.84
C ASP A 88 -4.49 -36.77 2.56
N ARG A 89 -5.15 -35.62 2.71
CA ARG A 89 -6.50 -35.60 3.29
C ARG A 89 -7.51 -36.30 2.42
N GLU A 90 -7.31 -36.22 1.13
CA GLU A 90 -8.22 -36.90 0.19
C GLU A 90 -8.08 -38.39 0.21
N ASP A 91 -6.95 -38.87 0.67
CA ASP A 91 -6.64 -40.30 0.73
C ASP A 91 -7.00 -40.91 2.07
N GLU A 92 -7.43 -40.11 3.03
CA GLU A 92 -7.84 -40.64 4.31
C GLU A 92 -9.20 -41.33 4.19
N PRO A 93 -9.29 -42.58 4.66
CA PRO A 93 -10.56 -43.31 4.63
C PRO A 93 -11.63 -42.67 5.51
#